data_379737e25cd20be1939cc011e5918fee
#
_entry.id   379737e25cd20be1939cc011e5918fee
#
_cell.length_a   1.000
_cell.length_b   1.000
_cell.length_c   1.000
_cell.angle_alpha   90.00
_cell.angle_beta   90.00
_cell.angle_gamma   90.00
#
_symmetry.space_group_name_H-M   'P 1'
#
loop_
_entity.id
_entity.type
_entity.pdbx_description
1 polymer ?
#
loop_
_entity_poly.entity_id
_entity_poly.type
_entity_poly.pdbx_seq_one_letter_code
_entity_poly.pdbx_strand_id
1 'polypeptide(L)'
;MKSYVVYKDHTCGFEEMPMPKYGEYDALVKLESCGVCTGTDTKIIHGKFKSIDTYPVVLGHEGVGRVIAIGSKVRTFKEGDLVLMPYWSDVPEGYTSGWGTYSEYNIVTDAMAQEADGIIPQPFSYGQRKLPSDFDPVDSSMIITFREVLSTLKQFGLEPNKSLLVFGMGPVGLSFVQFAKFLGIGPVIAMDRHDNKLELAKKVGADYVFDTNKCDIKEAIQSVCPNGIDYVLDAVGYNDLMNIALDCLVDEGKICVYGISSVTNYQLDWSRCAHNWTIQFHQFPSKKAESDAHDQIVHWIRCGILDPKMYISHVFTFGETDKAFQVIANREPALKMVIKF
;
A
#
# COMPACT_ATOMS: atom_id res chain seq x y z
N MET A 1 -22.69 -14.11 6.75
CA MET A 1 -22.00 -12.83 6.97
C MET A 1 -22.09 -11.97 5.72
N LYS A 2 -22.05 -10.65 5.89
CA LYS A 2 -22.02 -9.74 4.74
C LYS A 2 -20.62 -9.59 4.17
N SER A 3 -20.54 -9.55 2.83
CA SER A 3 -19.32 -9.29 2.08
C SER A 3 -19.60 -8.32 0.95
N TYR A 4 -18.65 -7.46 0.62
CA TYR A 4 -18.75 -6.54 -0.51
C TYR A 4 -18.06 -7.13 -1.73
N VAL A 5 -18.81 -7.24 -2.83
CA VAL A 5 -18.46 -8.02 -4.00
C VAL A 5 -18.50 -7.16 -5.25
N VAL A 6 -17.59 -7.41 -6.17
CA VAL A 6 -17.57 -6.84 -7.52
C VAL A 6 -18.00 -7.87 -8.54
N TYR A 7 -18.90 -7.50 -9.43
CA TYR A 7 -19.40 -8.35 -10.51
C TYR A 7 -18.69 -8.09 -11.85
N LYS A 8 -18.89 -8.98 -12.79
CA LYS A 8 -18.27 -8.91 -14.13
C LYS A 8 -18.66 -7.66 -14.94
N ASP A 9 -19.83 -7.10 -14.67
CA ASP A 9 -20.32 -5.86 -15.28
C ASP A 9 -19.81 -4.59 -14.59
N HIS A 10 -18.85 -4.75 -13.64
CA HIS A 10 -18.25 -3.69 -12.84
C HIS A 10 -19.17 -3.06 -11.79
N THR A 11 -20.36 -3.60 -11.59
CA THR A 11 -21.19 -3.23 -10.45
C THR A 11 -20.64 -3.83 -9.16
N CYS A 12 -20.94 -3.18 -8.04
CA CYS A 12 -20.54 -3.66 -6.72
C CYS A 12 -21.75 -3.73 -5.81
N GLY A 13 -21.69 -4.59 -4.80
CA GLY A 13 -22.78 -4.71 -3.84
C GLY A 13 -22.48 -5.65 -2.69
N PHE A 14 -23.35 -5.63 -1.69
CA PHE A 14 -23.28 -6.56 -0.57
C PHE A 14 -23.97 -7.87 -0.89
N GLU A 15 -23.33 -8.97 -0.49
CA GLU A 15 -23.89 -10.31 -0.52
C GLU A 15 -23.82 -11.00 0.84
N GLU A 16 -24.77 -11.88 1.09
CA GLU A 16 -24.73 -12.80 2.22
C GLU A 16 -23.91 -14.04 1.85
N MET A 17 -22.80 -14.22 2.53
CA MET A 17 -21.85 -15.31 2.31
C MET A 17 -21.72 -16.20 3.56
N PRO A 18 -21.33 -17.48 3.41
CA PRO A 18 -21.02 -18.32 4.55
C PRO A 18 -19.85 -17.77 5.34
N MET A 19 -19.74 -18.17 6.58
CA MET A 19 -18.56 -17.87 7.41
C MET A 19 -17.30 -18.55 6.82
N PRO A 20 -16.12 -17.91 6.84
CA PRO A 20 -14.89 -18.56 6.45
C PRO A 20 -14.63 -19.80 7.33
N LYS A 21 -14.23 -20.89 6.69
CA LYS A 21 -13.75 -22.08 7.42
C LYS A 21 -12.29 -21.84 7.76
N TYR A 22 -11.89 -22.21 8.96
CA TYR A 22 -10.49 -22.10 9.42
C TYR A 22 -9.94 -23.46 9.83
N GLY A 23 -8.68 -23.69 9.51
CA GLY A 23 -7.97 -24.94 9.79
C GLY A 23 -7.22 -24.93 11.11
N GLU A 24 -6.38 -25.96 11.33
CA GLU A 24 -5.65 -26.13 12.60
C GLU A 24 -4.63 -25.00 12.87
N TYR A 25 -4.07 -24.38 11.82
CA TYR A 25 -3.11 -23.27 11.91
C TYR A 25 -3.74 -21.89 11.71
N ASP A 26 -5.05 -21.82 11.55
CA ASP A 26 -5.74 -20.59 11.27
C ASP A 26 -6.44 -20.01 12.49
N ALA A 27 -6.64 -18.71 12.48
CA ALA A 27 -7.48 -18.02 13.42
C ALA A 27 -8.59 -17.25 12.70
N LEU A 28 -9.82 -17.38 13.19
CA LEU A 28 -10.96 -16.63 12.69
C LEU A 28 -10.90 -15.20 13.23
N VAL A 29 -11.04 -14.24 12.33
CA VAL A 29 -10.92 -12.81 12.63
C VAL A 29 -12.24 -12.11 12.33
N LYS A 30 -12.75 -11.33 13.27
CA LYS A 30 -13.81 -10.35 13.04
C LYS A 30 -13.15 -9.04 12.60
N LEU A 31 -13.52 -8.54 11.42
CA LEU A 31 -12.99 -7.30 10.88
C LEU A 31 -13.46 -6.11 11.72
N GLU A 32 -12.58 -5.15 11.96
CA GLU A 32 -12.86 -3.88 12.65
C GLU A 32 -12.63 -2.69 11.72
N SER A 33 -11.70 -2.83 10.74
CA SER A 33 -11.48 -1.83 9.69
C SER A 33 -10.85 -2.43 8.45
N CYS A 34 -10.97 -1.72 7.33
CA CYS A 34 -10.23 -2.00 6.10
C CYS A 34 -9.92 -0.70 5.36
N GLY A 35 -8.67 -0.48 5.01
CA GLY A 35 -8.26 0.63 4.13
C GLY A 35 -8.77 0.44 2.71
N VAL A 36 -9.12 1.54 2.05
CA VAL A 36 -9.48 1.55 0.62
C VAL A 36 -8.22 1.90 -0.18
N CYS A 37 -7.83 0.98 -1.05
CA CYS A 37 -6.70 1.17 -1.95
C CYS A 37 -7.18 1.63 -3.33
N THR A 38 -7.15 2.94 -3.57
CA THR A 38 -7.58 3.52 -4.86
C THR A 38 -6.89 2.86 -6.05
N GLY A 39 -5.60 2.50 -5.91
CA GLY A 39 -4.83 1.86 -6.99
C GLY A 39 -5.31 0.45 -7.32
N THR A 40 -5.43 -0.42 -6.34
CA THR A 40 -5.76 -1.84 -6.52
C THR A 40 -7.25 -2.07 -6.66
N ASP A 41 -8.06 -1.57 -5.72
CA ASP A 41 -9.51 -1.83 -5.71
C ASP A 41 -10.18 -1.31 -6.99
N THR A 42 -9.82 -0.09 -7.43
CA THR A 42 -10.36 0.47 -8.68
C THR A 42 -9.98 -0.36 -9.90
N LYS A 43 -8.76 -0.90 -9.95
CA LYS A 43 -8.35 -1.76 -11.07
C LYS A 43 -9.09 -3.09 -11.07
N ILE A 44 -9.36 -3.67 -9.89
CA ILE A 44 -10.17 -4.89 -9.78
C ILE A 44 -11.60 -4.57 -10.24
N ILE A 45 -12.22 -3.51 -9.73
CA ILE A 45 -13.57 -3.09 -10.11
C ILE A 45 -13.69 -2.94 -11.63
N HIS A 46 -12.70 -2.37 -12.30
CA HIS A 46 -12.73 -2.15 -13.74
C HIS A 46 -12.10 -3.26 -14.60
N GLY A 47 -11.82 -4.44 -14.03
CA GLY A 47 -11.25 -5.57 -14.78
C GLY A 47 -9.83 -5.32 -15.34
N LYS A 48 -9.05 -4.44 -14.69
CA LYS A 48 -7.71 -4.03 -15.13
C LYS A 48 -6.59 -4.52 -14.20
N PHE A 49 -6.92 -5.35 -13.23
CA PHE A 49 -5.92 -5.91 -12.32
C PHE A 49 -5.37 -7.22 -12.89
N LYS A 50 -4.05 -7.24 -13.17
CA LYS A 50 -3.37 -8.28 -13.94
C LYS A 50 -3.60 -9.72 -13.47
N SER A 51 -3.83 -9.93 -12.16
CA SER A 51 -3.93 -11.26 -11.56
C SER A 51 -5.36 -11.70 -11.24
N ILE A 52 -6.37 -10.89 -11.57
CA ILE A 52 -7.79 -11.16 -11.31
C ILE A 52 -8.58 -10.92 -12.61
N ASP A 53 -9.04 -11.99 -13.20
CA ASP A 53 -9.79 -12.00 -14.46
C ASP A 53 -11.14 -12.72 -14.36
N THR A 54 -11.38 -13.39 -13.24
CA THR A 54 -12.60 -14.15 -12.96
C THR A 54 -13.46 -13.44 -11.91
N TYR A 55 -14.75 -13.29 -12.18
CA TYR A 55 -15.72 -12.56 -11.37
C TYR A 55 -16.91 -13.47 -11.04
N PRO A 56 -17.65 -13.21 -9.92
CA PRO A 56 -17.53 -12.11 -8.98
C PRO A 56 -16.30 -12.21 -8.05
N VAL A 57 -15.84 -11.05 -7.53
CA VAL A 57 -14.65 -10.94 -6.68
C VAL A 57 -15.02 -10.39 -5.30
N VAL A 58 -14.63 -11.07 -4.23
CA VAL A 58 -14.72 -10.55 -2.86
C VAL A 58 -13.55 -9.63 -2.58
N LEU A 59 -13.82 -8.34 -2.45
CA LEU A 59 -12.79 -7.28 -2.37
C LEU A 59 -12.13 -7.11 -1.01
N GLY A 60 -11.08 -6.27 -0.99
CA GLY A 60 -10.43 -5.71 0.18
C GLY A 60 -9.17 -6.46 0.62
N HIS A 61 -8.06 -5.71 0.86
CA HIS A 61 -6.75 -6.29 1.17
C HIS A 61 -5.99 -5.53 2.28
N GLU A 62 -6.56 -4.44 2.80
CA GLU A 62 -5.93 -3.65 3.87
C GLU A 62 -6.71 -3.80 5.19
N GLY A 63 -7.09 -5.04 5.53
CA GLY A 63 -7.93 -5.34 6.68
C GLY A 63 -7.17 -5.39 8.02
N VAL A 64 -7.86 -4.96 9.07
CA VAL A 64 -7.50 -5.08 10.47
C VAL A 64 -8.68 -5.66 11.23
N GLY A 65 -8.44 -6.63 12.09
CA GLY A 65 -9.53 -7.24 12.85
C GLY A 65 -9.04 -7.95 14.10
N ARG A 66 -9.99 -8.48 14.83
CA ARG A 66 -9.75 -9.15 16.12
C ARG A 66 -9.99 -10.64 16.02
N VAL A 67 -9.03 -11.41 16.51
CA VAL A 67 -9.15 -12.88 16.62
C VAL A 67 -10.31 -13.23 17.56
N ILE A 68 -11.22 -14.08 17.11
CA ILE A 68 -12.38 -14.56 17.88
C ILE A 68 -12.40 -16.08 18.12
N ALA A 69 -11.61 -16.82 17.35
CA ALA A 69 -11.39 -18.26 17.55
C ALA A 69 -10.05 -18.65 16.94
N ILE A 70 -9.42 -19.72 17.45
CA ILE A 70 -8.14 -20.23 16.97
C ILE A 70 -8.21 -21.73 16.68
N GLY A 71 -7.47 -22.18 15.69
CA GLY A 71 -7.22 -23.60 15.41
C GLY A 71 -6.27 -24.23 16.42
N SER A 72 -6.28 -25.55 16.50
CA SER A 72 -5.60 -26.34 17.55
C SER A 72 -4.06 -26.23 17.54
N LYS A 73 -3.47 -25.79 16.44
CA LYS A 73 -2.01 -25.63 16.27
C LYS A 73 -1.54 -24.19 16.17
N VAL A 74 -2.44 -23.22 16.33
CA VAL A 74 -2.09 -21.80 16.42
C VAL A 74 -1.32 -21.54 17.72
N ARG A 75 -0.19 -20.82 17.62
CA ARG A 75 0.72 -20.54 18.75
C ARG A 75 1.03 -19.05 18.91
N THR A 76 1.03 -18.28 17.81
CA THR A 76 1.42 -16.87 17.85
C THR A 76 0.24 -15.92 18.01
N PHE A 77 -0.97 -16.39 17.75
CA PHE A 77 -2.22 -15.67 17.96
C PHE A 77 -3.03 -16.25 19.12
N LYS A 78 -3.85 -15.43 19.75
CA LYS A 78 -4.85 -15.84 20.74
C LYS A 78 -6.13 -15.00 20.53
N GLU A 79 -7.23 -15.48 21.09
CA GLU A 79 -8.48 -14.71 21.10
C GLU A 79 -8.27 -13.33 21.74
N GLY A 80 -8.86 -12.32 21.12
CA GLY A 80 -8.72 -10.91 21.48
C GLY A 80 -7.52 -10.20 20.86
N ASP A 81 -6.57 -10.88 20.22
CA ASP A 81 -5.45 -10.23 19.54
C ASP A 81 -5.94 -9.41 18.34
N LEU A 82 -5.44 -8.18 18.22
CA LEU A 82 -5.62 -7.35 17.02
C LEU A 82 -4.61 -7.79 15.97
N VAL A 83 -5.05 -8.02 14.72
CA VAL A 83 -4.22 -8.58 13.65
C VAL A 83 -4.40 -7.83 12.34
N LEU A 84 -3.32 -7.83 11.53
CA LEU A 84 -3.26 -7.24 10.20
C LEU A 84 -3.46 -8.27 9.10
N MET A 85 -4.01 -7.80 7.97
CA MET A 85 -4.02 -8.49 6.69
C MET A 85 -4.70 -9.87 6.72
N PRO A 86 -5.88 -10.04 7.32
CA PRO A 86 -6.62 -11.27 7.12
C PRO A 86 -6.79 -11.57 5.63
N TYR A 87 -6.83 -12.85 5.27
CA TYR A 87 -6.92 -13.29 3.89
C TYR A 87 -7.85 -14.49 3.73
N TRP A 88 -8.94 -14.30 2.98
CA TRP A 88 -9.87 -15.36 2.66
C TRP A 88 -9.51 -16.00 1.32
N SER A 89 -8.64 -16.99 1.35
CA SER A 89 -8.20 -17.72 0.15
C SER A 89 -9.25 -18.70 -0.37
N ASP A 90 -9.98 -19.34 0.54
CA ASP A 90 -10.99 -20.37 0.25
C ASP A 90 -12.40 -19.73 0.25
N VAL A 91 -12.60 -18.76 -0.64
CA VAL A 91 -13.92 -18.16 -0.88
C VAL A 91 -14.88 -19.19 -1.48
N PRO A 92 -16.21 -19.05 -1.33
CA PRO A 92 -17.18 -19.98 -1.87
C PRO A 92 -17.00 -20.23 -3.38
N GLU A 93 -17.41 -21.41 -3.82
CA GLU A 93 -17.41 -21.77 -5.24
C GLU A 93 -18.16 -20.73 -6.07
N GLY A 94 -17.62 -20.37 -7.22
CA GLY A 94 -18.15 -19.33 -8.10
C GLY A 94 -17.66 -17.92 -7.81
N TYR A 95 -16.87 -17.71 -6.75
CA TYR A 95 -16.23 -16.43 -6.42
C TYR A 95 -14.72 -16.49 -6.56
N THR A 96 -14.10 -15.33 -6.74
CA THR A 96 -12.66 -15.13 -6.72
C THR A 96 -12.27 -14.29 -5.50
N SER A 97 -11.18 -14.65 -4.84
CA SER A 97 -10.66 -13.88 -3.72
C SER A 97 -9.91 -12.65 -4.22
N GLY A 98 -10.39 -11.46 -3.84
CA GLY A 98 -9.65 -10.20 -3.86
C GLY A 98 -9.16 -9.87 -2.45
N TRP A 99 -8.61 -10.88 -1.76
CA TRP A 99 -8.22 -10.98 -0.34
C TRP A 99 -9.39 -10.97 0.65
N GLY A 100 -10.56 -10.41 0.30
CA GLY A 100 -11.80 -10.60 1.03
C GLY A 100 -11.96 -9.81 2.32
N THR A 101 -11.19 -8.75 2.56
CA THR A 101 -11.31 -7.99 3.82
C THR A 101 -12.42 -6.95 3.83
N TYR A 102 -13.20 -6.79 2.74
CA TYR A 102 -14.51 -6.14 2.79
C TYR A 102 -15.60 -7.16 3.13
N SER A 103 -15.36 -7.95 4.16
CA SER A 103 -16.29 -8.92 4.75
C SER A 103 -16.26 -8.79 6.27
N GLU A 104 -17.35 -9.15 6.95
CA GLU A 104 -17.43 -9.05 8.41
C GLU A 104 -16.40 -9.96 9.12
N TYR A 105 -16.04 -11.09 8.49
CA TYR A 105 -15.09 -12.07 9.04
C TYR A 105 -14.10 -12.53 7.97
N ASN A 106 -12.91 -12.92 8.43
CA ASN A 106 -11.83 -13.38 7.57
C ASN A 106 -10.87 -14.28 8.38
N ILE A 107 -9.72 -14.66 7.85
CA ILE A 107 -8.78 -15.62 8.45
C ILE A 107 -7.38 -15.03 8.50
N VAL A 108 -6.63 -15.34 9.57
CA VAL A 108 -5.17 -15.24 9.59
C VAL A 108 -4.58 -16.63 9.85
N THR A 109 -3.46 -16.92 9.18
CA THR A 109 -2.75 -18.21 9.30
C THR A 109 -1.44 -18.00 10.06
N ASP A 110 -1.16 -18.87 11.03
CA ASP A 110 0.06 -18.83 11.82
C ASP A 110 1.24 -19.43 11.04
N ALA A 111 1.87 -18.60 10.23
CA ALA A 111 3.03 -19.00 9.43
C ALA A 111 4.20 -19.51 10.28
N MET A 112 4.43 -18.91 11.47
CA MET A 112 5.52 -19.33 12.35
C MET A 112 5.25 -20.70 12.99
N ALA A 113 4.00 -21.00 13.33
CA ALA A 113 3.63 -22.32 13.81
C ALA A 113 3.77 -23.38 12.71
N GLN A 114 3.39 -23.07 11.46
CA GLN A 114 3.59 -23.94 10.31
C GLN A 114 5.07 -24.23 10.08
N GLU A 115 5.94 -23.20 10.05
CA GLU A 115 7.39 -23.39 9.91
C GLU A 115 7.99 -24.26 11.02
N ALA A 116 7.57 -24.04 12.26
CA ALA A 116 8.04 -24.84 13.39
C ALA A 116 7.65 -26.32 13.29
N ASP A 117 6.55 -26.61 12.59
CA ASP A 117 6.08 -27.99 12.34
C ASP A 117 6.57 -28.53 10.96
N GLY A 118 7.49 -27.83 10.29
CA GLY A 118 8.08 -28.24 9.03
C GLY A 118 7.17 -28.07 7.80
N ILE A 119 6.11 -27.27 7.91
CA ILE A 119 5.20 -26.93 6.83
C ILE A 119 5.66 -25.61 6.20
N ILE A 120 5.68 -25.56 4.86
CA ILE A 120 5.98 -24.32 4.13
C ILE A 120 4.73 -23.44 4.10
N PRO A 121 4.73 -22.25 4.76
CA PRO A 121 3.59 -21.36 4.76
C PRO A 121 3.31 -20.77 3.37
N GLN A 122 2.06 -20.43 3.12
CA GLN A 122 1.72 -19.60 1.97
C GLN A 122 2.41 -18.24 2.09
N PRO A 123 2.97 -17.67 1.01
CA PRO A 123 3.73 -16.40 1.08
C PRO A 123 2.95 -15.26 1.74
N PHE A 124 1.63 -15.20 1.54
CA PHE A 124 0.79 -14.15 2.10
C PHE A 124 0.73 -14.20 3.64
N SER A 125 0.79 -15.39 4.24
CA SER A 125 0.69 -15.58 5.70
C SER A 125 1.81 -14.88 6.48
N TYR A 126 2.98 -14.67 5.88
CA TYR A 126 4.06 -13.89 6.50
C TYR A 126 3.68 -12.43 6.77
N GLY A 127 2.77 -11.87 5.95
CA GLY A 127 2.25 -10.54 6.14
C GLY A 127 1.28 -10.40 7.32
N GLN A 128 0.71 -11.51 7.77
CA GLN A 128 -0.28 -11.54 8.83
C GLN A 128 0.41 -11.44 10.20
N ARG A 129 0.30 -10.28 10.84
CA ARG A 129 1.02 -9.95 12.06
C ARG A 129 0.08 -9.41 13.13
N LYS A 130 0.42 -9.71 14.38
CA LYS A 130 -0.25 -9.15 15.54
C LYS A 130 0.16 -7.69 15.74
N LEU A 131 -0.82 -6.88 16.12
CA LEU A 131 -0.65 -5.49 16.54
C LEU A 131 -0.74 -5.35 18.06
N PRO A 132 -0.20 -4.26 18.61
CA PRO A 132 -0.50 -3.87 19.98
C PRO A 132 -2.01 -3.74 20.20
N SER A 133 -2.51 -4.29 21.32
CA SER A 133 -3.96 -4.35 21.60
C SER A 133 -4.60 -2.98 21.85
N ASP A 134 -3.79 -1.99 22.16
CA ASP A 134 -4.14 -0.58 22.40
C ASP A 134 -4.17 0.30 21.13
N PHE A 135 -3.80 -0.27 19.98
CA PHE A 135 -3.86 0.47 18.72
C PHE A 135 -5.31 0.59 18.23
N ASP A 136 -5.64 1.77 17.70
CA ASP A 136 -6.92 1.98 17.03
C ASP A 136 -6.96 1.21 15.71
N PRO A 137 -8.00 0.40 15.43
CA PRO A 137 -8.07 -0.40 14.21
C PRO A 137 -8.13 0.44 12.93
N VAL A 138 -8.79 1.60 12.94
CA VAL A 138 -8.88 2.49 11.78
C VAL A 138 -7.50 3.02 11.41
N ASP A 139 -6.77 3.56 12.39
CA ASP A 139 -5.41 4.06 12.21
C ASP A 139 -4.46 2.93 11.78
N SER A 140 -4.66 1.75 12.31
CA SER A 140 -3.84 0.56 12.04
C SER A 140 -3.93 0.06 10.59
N SER A 141 -4.98 0.39 9.85
CA SER A 141 -5.09 0.04 8.44
C SER A 141 -3.95 0.64 7.60
N MET A 142 -3.42 1.81 8.02
CA MET A 142 -2.25 2.43 7.37
C MET A 142 -0.95 1.65 7.55
N ILE A 143 -0.83 0.81 8.58
CA ILE A 143 0.38 0.04 8.85
C ILE A 143 0.70 -0.90 7.67
N ILE A 144 -0.31 -1.35 6.95
CA ILE A 144 -0.14 -2.19 5.75
C ILE A 144 0.62 -1.41 4.68
N THR A 145 0.13 -0.22 4.30
CA THR A 145 0.81 0.68 3.37
C THR A 145 2.22 1.06 3.87
N PHE A 146 2.37 1.35 5.16
CA PHE A 146 3.68 1.71 5.73
C PHE A 146 4.71 0.59 5.62
N ARG A 147 4.30 -0.65 5.84
CA ARG A 147 5.18 -1.82 5.70
C ARG A 147 5.61 -2.02 4.26
N GLU A 148 4.69 -1.90 3.31
CA GLU A 148 4.98 -1.96 1.88
C GLU A 148 5.99 -0.88 1.47
N VAL A 149 5.78 0.35 1.91
CA VAL A 149 6.67 1.49 1.60
C VAL A 149 8.05 1.31 2.22
N LEU A 150 8.15 0.96 3.52
CA LEU A 150 9.44 0.79 4.17
C LEU A 150 10.24 -0.38 3.60
N SER A 151 9.58 -1.50 3.31
CA SER A 151 10.23 -2.65 2.68
C SER A 151 10.71 -2.32 1.27
N THR A 152 9.94 -1.53 0.51
CA THR A 152 10.35 -1.05 -0.82
C THR A 152 11.60 -0.19 -0.74
N LEU A 153 11.65 0.81 0.16
CA LEU A 153 12.83 1.67 0.33
C LEU A 153 14.08 0.87 0.70
N LYS A 154 13.93 -0.11 1.61
CA LYS A 154 15.04 -1.00 2.00
C LYS A 154 15.54 -1.85 0.82
N GLN A 155 14.64 -2.40 0.01
CA GLN A 155 15.00 -3.24 -1.14
C GLN A 155 15.51 -2.42 -2.33
N PHE A 156 15.05 -1.19 -2.50
CA PHE A 156 15.56 -0.27 -3.50
C PHE A 156 17.00 0.18 -3.19
N GLY A 157 17.43 0.06 -1.93
CA GLY A 157 18.80 0.31 -1.50
C GLY A 157 19.16 1.78 -1.56
N LEU A 158 18.35 2.62 -0.91
CA LEU A 158 18.65 4.04 -0.74
C LEU A 158 19.83 4.23 0.21
N GLU A 159 20.72 5.14 -0.14
CA GLU A 159 21.89 5.53 0.68
C GLU A 159 21.66 6.90 1.31
N PRO A 160 22.05 7.12 2.59
CA PRO A 160 21.96 8.43 3.23
C PRO A 160 22.71 9.54 2.45
N ASN A 161 22.24 10.76 2.59
CA ASN A 161 22.77 11.96 1.93
C ASN A 161 22.69 11.94 0.38
N LYS A 162 21.87 11.09 -0.18
CA LYS A 162 21.53 11.05 -1.60
C LYS A 162 20.18 11.71 -1.86
N SER A 163 20.04 12.38 -2.99
CA SER A 163 18.82 13.07 -3.37
C SER A 163 17.74 12.12 -3.85
N LEU A 164 16.47 12.41 -3.50
CA LEU A 164 15.32 11.62 -3.91
C LEU A 164 14.22 12.53 -4.46
N LEU A 165 13.75 12.22 -5.66
CA LEU A 165 12.53 12.76 -6.24
C LEU A 165 11.38 11.75 -6.10
N VAL A 166 10.24 12.19 -5.56
CA VAL A 166 9.02 11.37 -5.45
C VAL A 166 7.90 12.01 -6.24
N PHE A 167 7.36 11.27 -7.20
CA PHE A 167 6.16 11.64 -7.95
C PHE A 167 4.90 11.08 -7.30
N GLY A 168 3.93 11.97 -7.03
CA GLY A 168 2.62 11.63 -6.51
C GLY A 168 2.56 11.62 -4.99
N MET A 169 1.76 12.52 -4.41
CA MET A 169 1.60 12.73 -2.96
C MET A 169 0.26 12.18 -2.46
N GLY A 170 -0.07 10.95 -2.88
CA GLY A 170 -1.07 10.12 -2.19
C GLY A 170 -0.51 9.53 -0.88
N PRO A 171 -1.28 8.70 -0.16
CA PRO A 171 -0.81 8.08 1.10
C PRO A 171 0.54 7.36 0.94
N VAL A 172 0.74 6.66 -0.18
CA VAL A 172 1.99 5.96 -0.51
C VAL A 172 3.14 6.96 -0.71
N GLY A 173 2.97 7.98 -1.56
CA GLY A 173 4.05 8.94 -1.85
C GLY A 173 4.43 9.77 -0.63
N LEU A 174 3.47 10.21 0.18
CA LEU A 174 3.72 10.87 1.46
C LEU A 174 4.51 9.96 2.42
N SER A 175 4.19 8.67 2.46
CA SER A 175 4.94 7.69 3.27
C SER A 175 6.37 7.52 2.77
N PHE A 176 6.58 7.50 1.44
CA PHE A 176 7.91 7.46 0.84
C PHE A 176 8.74 8.69 1.24
N VAL A 177 8.16 9.89 1.18
CA VAL A 177 8.82 11.12 1.62
C VAL A 177 9.23 11.03 3.08
N GLN A 178 8.29 10.71 3.98
CA GLN A 178 8.54 10.66 5.42
C GLN A 178 9.60 9.62 5.78
N PHE A 179 9.48 8.42 5.22
CA PHE A 179 10.41 7.33 5.55
C PHE A 179 11.80 7.54 4.93
N ALA A 180 11.90 8.16 3.76
CA ALA A 180 13.17 8.59 3.21
C ALA A 180 13.89 9.54 4.17
N LYS A 181 13.18 10.50 4.76
CA LYS A 181 13.75 11.39 5.79
C LYS A 181 14.17 10.63 7.03
N PHE A 182 13.41 9.66 7.51
CA PHE A 182 13.78 8.81 8.65
C PHE A 182 15.04 7.98 8.36
N LEU A 183 15.29 7.63 7.10
CA LEU A 183 16.46 6.89 6.65
C LEU A 183 17.68 7.80 6.31
N GLY A 184 17.54 9.11 6.53
CA GLY A 184 18.63 10.07 6.29
C GLY A 184 18.84 10.44 4.82
N ILE A 185 17.85 10.21 3.97
CA ILE A 185 17.88 10.63 2.57
C ILE A 185 17.65 12.14 2.48
N GLY A 186 18.35 12.79 1.57
CA GLY A 186 18.12 14.21 1.32
C GLY A 186 19.13 14.85 0.34
N PRO A 187 18.66 15.85 -0.39
CA PRO A 187 17.32 16.44 -0.31
C PRO A 187 16.21 15.51 -0.85
N VAL A 188 15.01 15.61 -0.27
CA VAL A 188 13.82 14.94 -0.73
C VAL A 188 12.89 15.94 -1.41
N ILE A 189 12.60 15.71 -2.69
CA ILE A 189 11.78 16.56 -3.54
C ILE A 189 10.45 15.84 -3.79
N ALA A 190 9.34 16.51 -3.51
CA ALA A 190 8.00 15.96 -3.71
C ALA A 190 7.29 16.70 -4.85
N MET A 191 6.69 15.94 -5.76
CA MET A 191 5.92 16.48 -6.89
C MET A 191 4.50 15.93 -6.93
N ASP A 192 3.53 16.82 -7.02
CA ASP A 192 2.10 16.51 -7.24
C ASP A 192 1.46 17.68 -7.99
N ARG A 193 0.23 17.50 -8.43
CA ARG A 193 -0.58 18.54 -9.08
C ARG A 193 -1.60 19.21 -8.16
N HIS A 194 -1.60 18.88 -6.85
CA HIS A 194 -2.58 19.35 -5.89
C HIS A 194 -1.87 20.04 -4.71
N ASP A 195 -2.13 21.33 -4.53
CA ASP A 195 -1.49 22.16 -3.50
C ASP A 195 -1.67 21.59 -2.08
N ASN A 196 -2.86 21.09 -1.73
CA ASN A 196 -3.13 20.50 -0.42
C ASN A 196 -2.26 19.28 -0.12
N LYS A 197 -1.93 18.47 -1.13
CA LYS A 197 -1.03 17.32 -0.99
C LYS A 197 0.43 17.75 -0.87
N LEU A 198 0.83 18.79 -1.57
CA LEU A 198 2.16 19.40 -1.46
C LEU A 198 2.40 20.00 -0.06
N GLU A 199 1.39 20.63 0.53
CA GLU A 199 1.47 21.10 1.92
C GLU A 199 1.62 19.95 2.93
N LEU A 200 0.99 18.81 2.70
CA LEU A 200 1.22 17.60 3.50
C LEU A 200 2.63 17.04 3.29
N ALA A 201 3.13 17.06 2.06
CA ALA A 201 4.50 16.62 1.77
C ALA A 201 5.54 17.44 2.55
N LYS A 202 5.37 18.77 2.66
CA LYS A 202 6.20 19.62 3.53
C LYS A 202 6.10 19.17 4.99
N LYS A 203 4.90 18.91 5.49
CA LYS A 203 4.69 18.50 6.88
C LYS A 203 5.36 17.18 7.23
N VAL A 204 5.40 16.24 6.28
CA VAL A 204 6.07 14.93 6.48
C VAL A 204 7.56 14.96 6.14
N GLY A 205 8.11 16.14 5.78
CA GLY A 205 9.55 16.37 5.71
C GLY A 205 10.15 16.53 4.32
N ALA A 206 9.35 16.74 3.26
CA ALA A 206 9.91 17.11 1.96
C ALA A 206 10.71 18.43 2.06
N ASP A 207 11.93 18.44 1.55
CA ASP A 207 12.80 19.63 1.55
C ASP A 207 12.32 20.64 0.49
N TYR A 208 11.80 20.13 -0.64
CA TYR A 208 11.24 20.93 -1.72
C TYR A 208 9.94 20.30 -2.23
N VAL A 209 9.01 21.15 -2.63
CA VAL A 209 7.74 20.70 -3.24
C VAL A 209 7.45 21.53 -4.49
N PHE A 210 6.97 20.85 -5.55
CA PHE A 210 6.64 21.51 -6.81
C PHE A 210 5.30 21.01 -7.36
N ASP A 211 4.46 21.95 -7.81
CA ASP A 211 3.23 21.67 -8.53
C ASP A 211 3.54 21.45 -10.00
N THR A 212 3.33 20.21 -10.47
CA THR A 212 3.62 19.81 -11.85
C THR A 212 2.74 20.49 -12.89
N ASN A 213 1.66 21.16 -12.51
CA ASN A 213 0.86 21.99 -13.41
C ASN A 213 1.42 23.42 -13.57
N LYS A 214 2.31 23.85 -12.66
CA LYS A 214 2.78 25.26 -12.57
C LYS A 214 4.26 25.41 -12.93
N CYS A 215 5.00 24.33 -13.15
CA CYS A 215 6.43 24.40 -13.45
C CYS A 215 6.84 23.39 -14.54
N ASP A 216 7.93 23.68 -15.23
CA ASP A 216 8.69 22.67 -15.93
C ASP A 216 9.44 21.82 -14.91
N ILE A 217 9.27 20.49 -14.98
CA ILE A 217 9.81 19.57 -13.98
C ILE A 217 11.34 19.60 -13.99
N LYS A 218 11.97 19.64 -15.16
CA LYS A 218 13.41 19.66 -15.31
C LYS A 218 14.01 20.92 -14.72
N GLU A 219 13.44 22.08 -15.05
CA GLU A 219 13.89 23.37 -14.52
C GLU A 219 13.71 23.44 -12.99
N ALA A 220 12.58 22.95 -12.47
CA ALA A 220 12.31 22.89 -11.05
C ALA A 220 13.37 22.05 -10.32
N ILE A 221 13.72 20.88 -10.85
CA ILE A 221 14.76 20.02 -10.26
C ILE A 221 16.14 20.68 -10.36
N GLN A 222 16.50 21.24 -11.51
CA GLN A 222 17.79 21.92 -11.70
C GLN A 222 17.97 23.11 -10.73
N SER A 223 16.89 23.78 -10.33
CA SER A 223 16.95 24.90 -9.39
C SER A 223 17.39 24.49 -7.98
N VAL A 224 17.15 23.23 -7.58
CA VAL A 224 17.44 22.69 -6.22
C VAL A 224 18.51 21.59 -6.24
N CYS A 225 18.64 20.88 -7.34
CA CYS A 225 19.65 19.85 -7.59
C CYS A 225 20.30 20.04 -8.96
N PRO A 226 21.21 21.02 -9.12
CA PRO A 226 21.78 21.39 -10.41
C PRO A 226 22.59 20.28 -11.09
N ASN A 227 23.09 19.32 -10.32
CA ASN A 227 23.82 18.17 -10.83
C ASN A 227 22.93 16.97 -11.16
N GLY A 228 21.63 17.05 -10.94
CA GLY A 228 20.66 15.96 -11.11
C GLY A 228 20.27 15.25 -9.82
N ILE A 229 19.51 14.17 -9.94
CA ILE A 229 18.89 13.41 -8.84
C ILE A 229 19.47 11.99 -8.80
N ASP A 230 19.85 11.51 -7.61
CA ASP A 230 20.37 10.15 -7.42
C ASP A 230 19.26 9.09 -7.53
N TYR A 231 18.08 9.38 -6.96
CA TYR A 231 16.95 8.45 -6.91
C TYR A 231 15.65 9.11 -7.37
N VAL A 232 14.91 8.42 -8.21
CA VAL A 232 13.54 8.81 -8.60
C VAL A 232 12.59 7.69 -8.23
N LEU A 233 11.45 8.05 -7.62
CA LEU A 233 10.42 7.12 -7.20
C LEU A 233 9.08 7.54 -7.80
N ASP A 234 8.48 6.66 -8.61
CA ASP A 234 7.13 6.83 -9.13
C ASP A 234 6.11 6.14 -8.21
N ALA A 235 5.28 6.95 -7.52
CA ALA A 235 4.15 6.47 -6.73
C ALA A 235 2.79 6.72 -7.44
N VAL A 236 2.80 7.06 -8.73
CA VAL A 236 1.59 7.34 -9.54
C VAL A 236 1.24 6.20 -10.48
N GLY A 237 2.24 5.63 -11.17
CA GLY A 237 2.04 4.67 -12.24
C GLY A 237 1.66 5.31 -13.58
N TYR A 238 2.19 6.51 -13.85
CA TYR A 238 2.03 7.19 -15.14
C TYR A 238 3.33 7.08 -15.93
N ASN A 239 3.31 6.34 -17.02
CA ASN A 239 4.52 5.93 -17.75
C ASN A 239 5.39 7.09 -18.25
N ASP A 240 4.80 8.24 -18.63
CA ASP A 240 5.57 9.39 -19.11
C ASP A 240 6.55 9.95 -18.07
N LEU A 241 6.27 9.72 -16.76
CA LEU A 241 7.18 10.10 -15.69
C LEU A 241 8.54 9.41 -15.79
N MET A 242 8.62 8.24 -16.45
CA MET A 242 9.89 7.52 -16.63
C MET A 242 10.85 8.30 -17.54
N ASN A 243 10.38 8.82 -18.68
CA ASN A 243 11.22 9.64 -19.55
C ASN A 243 11.59 10.98 -18.90
N ILE A 244 10.68 11.57 -18.11
CA ILE A 244 10.98 12.77 -17.31
C ILE A 244 12.03 12.47 -16.25
N ALA A 245 11.95 11.29 -15.59
CA ALA A 245 12.94 10.85 -14.63
C ALA A 245 14.34 10.72 -15.25
N LEU A 246 14.43 10.16 -16.46
CA LEU A 246 15.70 10.05 -17.20
C LEU A 246 16.36 11.40 -17.46
N ASP A 247 15.59 12.46 -17.74
CA ASP A 247 16.11 13.81 -17.94
C ASP A 247 16.78 14.41 -16.70
N CYS A 248 16.42 13.89 -15.52
CA CYS A 248 16.83 14.45 -14.23
C CYS A 248 17.87 13.59 -13.52
N LEU A 249 18.11 12.37 -14.01
CA LEU A 249 18.92 11.38 -13.32
C LEU A 249 20.42 11.66 -13.46
N VAL A 250 21.19 11.48 -12.37
CA VAL A 250 22.65 11.47 -12.43
C VAL A 250 23.18 10.17 -13.05
N ASP A 251 24.49 10.13 -13.39
CA ASP A 251 25.15 8.85 -13.71
C ASP A 251 25.10 7.90 -12.52
N GLU A 252 24.87 6.61 -12.76
CA GLU A 252 24.62 5.58 -11.75
C GLU A 252 23.32 5.79 -10.93
N GLY A 253 22.46 6.73 -11.32
CA GLY A 253 21.19 7.00 -10.67
C GLY A 253 20.19 5.85 -10.84
N LYS A 254 19.14 5.82 -9.99
CA LYS A 254 18.16 4.72 -9.97
C LYS A 254 16.74 5.24 -10.00
N ILE A 255 15.90 4.55 -10.76
CA ILE A 255 14.44 4.79 -10.83
C ILE A 255 13.72 3.60 -10.20
N CYS A 256 12.86 3.85 -9.22
CA CYS A 256 11.94 2.88 -8.66
C CYS A 256 10.53 3.13 -9.21
N VAL A 257 9.95 2.14 -9.89
CA VAL A 257 8.58 2.16 -10.39
C VAL A 257 7.72 1.36 -9.41
N TYR A 258 7.08 2.06 -8.48
CA TYR A 258 6.14 1.49 -7.52
C TYR A 258 4.69 1.58 -8.02
N GLY A 259 4.34 2.70 -8.63
CA GLY A 259 3.01 2.92 -9.19
C GLY A 259 2.66 1.90 -10.28
N ILE A 260 1.42 1.39 -10.24
CA ILE A 260 0.96 0.39 -11.20
C ILE A 260 0.25 1.07 -12.35
N SER A 261 0.86 1.01 -13.55
CA SER A 261 0.24 1.49 -14.79
C SER A 261 -0.74 0.45 -15.36
N SER A 262 -1.82 0.92 -15.97
CA SER A 262 -2.68 0.10 -16.85
C SER A 262 -2.10 -0.06 -18.27
N VAL A 263 -1.11 0.75 -18.64
CA VAL A 263 -0.40 0.68 -19.92
C VAL A 263 0.86 -0.15 -19.73
N THR A 264 0.89 -1.33 -20.33
CA THR A 264 1.98 -2.31 -20.15
C THR A 264 3.10 -2.20 -21.17
N ASN A 265 2.87 -1.47 -22.28
CA ASN A 265 3.86 -1.19 -23.32
C ASN A 265 4.21 0.29 -23.30
N TYR A 266 5.49 0.61 -23.08
CA TYR A 266 5.98 1.99 -23.06
C TYR A 266 7.42 2.05 -23.60
N GLN A 267 7.70 3.09 -24.38
CA GLN A 267 9.03 3.32 -24.95
C GLN A 267 9.84 4.26 -24.06
N LEU A 268 10.99 3.81 -23.58
CA LEU A 268 11.98 4.64 -22.91
C LEU A 268 12.99 5.16 -23.91
N ASP A 269 13.28 6.45 -23.80
CA ASP A 269 14.32 7.12 -24.58
C ASP A 269 15.56 7.32 -23.69
N TRP A 270 16.45 6.34 -23.67
CA TRP A 270 17.68 6.42 -22.87
C TRP A 270 18.77 7.33 -23.45
N SER A 271 18.53 7.99 -24.60
CA SER A 271 19.40 9.09 -25.04
C SER A 271 19.29 10.32 -24.13
N ARG A 272 18.28 10.34 -23.24
CA ARG A 272 17.96 11.44 -22.33
C ARG A 272 18.79 11.45 -21.04
N CYS A 273 19.51 10.39 -20.74
CA CYS A 273 20.28 10.25 -19.49
C CYS A 273 21.72 9.81 -19.75
N ALA A 274 22.53 9.70 -18.68
CA ALA A 274 23.87 9.16 -18.71
C ALA A 274 23.90 7.67 -19.12
N HIS A 275 25.10 7.10 -19.30
CA HIS A 275 25.24 5.73 -19.78
C HIS A 275 24.88 4.67 -18.72
N ASN A 276 25.11 4.97 -17.45
CA ASN A 276 24.90 4.01 -16.34
C ASN A 276 23.70 4.45 -15.51
N TRP A 277 22.70 3.61 -15.43
CA TRP A 277 21.51 3.83 -14.59
C TRP A 277 20.75 2.53 -14.39
N THR A 278 19.84 2.53 -13.41
CA THR A 278 19.01 1.37 -13.09
C THR A 278 17.54 1.74 -13.06
N ILE A 279 16.68 0.92 -13.63
CA ILE A 279 15.23 0.95 -13.41
C ILE A 279 14.80 -0.32 -12.70
N GLN A 280 14.08 -0.17 -11.61
CA GLN A 280 13.58 -1.27 -10.80
C GLN A 280 12.07 -1.17 -10.67
N PHE A 281 11.34 -2.18 -11.16
CA PHE A 281 9.92 -2.34 -10.89
C PHE A 281 9.75 -3.03 -9.54
N HIS A 282 9.11 -2.34 -8.60
CA HIS A 282 8.89 -2.83 -7.25
C HIS A 282 7.46 -2.53 -6.79
N GLN A 283 6.50 -3.19 -7.44
CA GLN A 283 5.06 -2.90 -7.30
C GLN A 283 4.38 -3.70 -6.19
N PHE A 284 4.91 -4.86 -5.86
CA PHE A 284 4.43 -5.74 -4.79
C PHE A 284 5.62 -6.30 -4.00
N PRO A 285 6.01 -5.70 -2.88
CA PRO A 285 7.00 -6.27 -1.98
C PRO A 285 6.59 -7.67 -1.51
N SER A 286 7.56 -8.54 -1.25
CA SER A 286 7.23 -9.85 -0.67
C SER A 286 6.64 -9.66 0.74
N LYS A 287 5.65 -10.46 1.11
CA LYS A 287 5.01 -10.38 2.43
C LYS A 287 5.99 -10.66 3.58
N LYS A 288 7.08 -11.38 3.29
CA LYS A 288 8.19 -11.55 4.24
C LYS A 288 8.94 -10.23 4.47
N ALA A 289 9.29 -9.50 3.42
CA ALA A 289 9.93 -8.18 3.54
C ALA A 289 9.04 -7.17 4.27
N GLU A 290 7.74 -7.18 3.99
CA GLU A 290 6.76 -6.38 4.74
C GLU A 290 6.70 -6.78 6.23
N SER A 291 6.75 -8.07 6.51
CA SER A 291 6.82 -8.60 7.89
C SER A 291 8.07 -8.10 8.61
N ASP A 292 9.22 -8.10 7.95
CA ASP A 292 10.50 -7.61 8.51
C ASP A 292 10.48 -6.10 8.81
N ALA A 293 9.62 -5.34 8.13
CA ALA A 293 9.40 -3.92 8.40
C ALA A 293 8.43 -3.64 9.57
N HIS A 294 7.66 -4.64 10.00
CA HIS A 294 6.54 -4.48 10.93
C HIS A 294 6.93 -3.84 12.26
N ASP A 295 7.92 -4.40 12.94
CA ASP A 295 8.28 -3.98 14.29
C ASP A 295 8.85 -2.55 14.31
N GLN A 296 9.54 -2.16 13.25
CA GLN A 296 10.03 -0.79 13.08
C GLN A 296 8.89 0.22 12.89
N ILE A 297 7.87 -0.10 12.10
CA ILE A 297 6.68 0.74 11.92
C ILE A 297 5.92 0.87 13.24
N VAL A 298 5.66 -0.24 13.93
CA VAL A 298 5.00 -0.24 15.25
C VAL A 298 5.77 0.61 16.25
N HIS A 299 7.11 0.50 16.26
CA HIS A 299 7.97 1.30 17.12
C HIS A 299 7.85 2.80 16.81
N TRP A 300 7.91 3.20 15.55
CA TRP A 300 7.77 4.60 15.15
C TRP A 300 6.43 5.21 15.56
N ILE A 301 5.34 4.44 15.42
CA ILE A 301 4.01 4.87 15.87
C ILE A 301 3.98 5.04 17.39
N ARG A 302 4.52 4.07 18.15
CA ARG A 302 4.56 4.14 19.62
C ARG A 302 5.41 5.29 20.16
N CYS A 303 6.48 5.64 19.45
CA CYS A 303 7.31 6.80 19.80
C CYS A 303 6.68 8.15 19.38
N GLY A 304 5.56 8.13 18.67
CA GLY A 304 4.88 9.34 18.18
C GLY A 304 5.59 10.06 17.03
N ILE A 305 6.60 9.43 16.41
CA ILE A 305 7.30 10.00 15.25
C ILE A 305 6.58 9.70 13.93
N LEU A 306 5.70 8.69 13.91
CA LEU A 306 4.82 8.35 12.80
C LEU A 306 3.37 8.37 13.29
N ASP A 307 2.57 9.27 12.74
CA ASP A 307 1.14 9.38 13.06
C ASP A 307 0.29 8.91 11.87
N PRO A 308 -0.33 7.72 11.94
CA PRO A 308 -1.18 7.19 10.87
C PRO A 308 -2.37 8.10 10.53
N LYS A 309 -2.89 8.87 11.51
CA LYS A 309 -4.06 9.76 11.33
C LYS A 309 -3.82 10.82 10.26
N MET A 310 -2.59 11.26 10.10
CA MET A 310 -2.23 12.27 9.09
C MET A 310 -2.50 11.81 7.65
N TYR A 311 -2.62 10.51 7.45
CA TYR A 311 -2.82 9.88 6.13
C TYR A 311 -4.27 9.55 5.84
N ILE A 312 -5.15 9.58 6.85
CA ILE A 312 -6.56 9.19 6.74
C ILE A 312 -7.42 10.44 6.56
N SER A 313 -8.17 10.50 5.47
CA SER A 313 -9.04 11.64 5.16
C SER A 313 -10.52 11.36 5.43
N HIS A 314 -10.97 10.12 5.28
CA HIS A 314 -12.37 9.73 5.44
C HIS A 314 -12.49 8.39 6.15
N VAL A 315 -13.52 8.27 6.97
CA VAL A 315 -13.93 7.01 7.59
C VAL A 315 -15.40 6.80 7.26
N PHE A 316 -15.71 5.67 6.63
CA PHE A 316 -17.07 5.26 6.31
C PHE A 316 -17.43 4.03 7.13
N THR A 317 -18.70 3.84 7.44
CA THR A 317 -19.18 2.57 7.99
C THR A 317 -19.18 1.49 6.91
N PHE A 318 -19.14 0.22 7.30
CA PHE A 318 -19.17 -0.90 6.34
C PHE A 318 -20.40 -0.83 5.42
N GLY A 319 -21.56 -0.42 5.95
CA GLY A 319 -22.77 -0.21 5.13
C GLY A 319 -22.67 0.94 4.13
N GLU A 320 -21.66 1.80 4.24
CA GLU A 320 -21.41 2.95 3.36
C GLU A 320 -20.24 2.73 2.39
N THR A 321 -19.79 1.49 2.19
CA THR A 321 -18.65 1.16 1.30
C THR A 321 -18.82 1.77 -0.10
N ASP A 322 -20.03 1.81 -0.65
CA ASP A 322 -20.31 2.45 -1.94
C ASP A 322 -19.92 3.94 -1.96
N LYS A 323 -20.10 4.67 -0.85
CA LYS A 323 -19.75 6.09 -0.78
C LYS A 323 -18.25 6.31 -0.93
N ALA A 324 -17.41 5.41 -0.39
CA ALA A 324 -15.96 5.50 -0.56
C ALA A 324 -15.59 5.37 -2.05
N PHE A 325 -16.20 4.47 -2.79
CA PHE A 325 -15.97 4.33 -4.23
C PHE A 325 -16.57 5.48 -5.04
N GLN A 326 -17.66 6.10 -4.58
CA GLN A 326 -18.21 7.33 -5.19
C GLN A 326 -17.23 8.51 -5.07
N VAL A 327 -16.56 8.70 -3.91
CA VAL A 327 -15.49 9.70 -3.74
C VAL A 327 -14.41 9.53 -4.79
N ILE A 328 -13.99 8.28 -5.05
CA ILE A 328 -12.99 7.97 -6.08
C ILE A 328 -13.54 8.28 -7.48
N ALA A 329 -14.74 7.83 -7.80
CA ALA A 329 -15.37 8.03 -9.11
C ALA A 329 -15.55 9.51 -9.44
N ASN A 330 -15.93 10.32 -8.45
CA ASN A 330 -16.10 11.77 -8.55
C ASN A 330 -14.77 12.53 -8.54
N ARG A 331 -13.62 11.84 -8.32
CA ARG A 331 -12.30 12.46 -8.16
C ARG A 331 -12.24 13.52 -7.05
N GLU A 332 -12.98 13.29 -5.99
CA GLU A 332 -12.98 14.18 -4.83
C GLU A 332 -11.60 14.12 -4.13
N PRO A 333 -11.18 15.23 -3.50
CA PRO A 333 -9.90 15.23 -2.78
C PRO A 333 -9.91 14.24 -1.61
N ALA A 334 -9.08 13.21 -1.70
CA ALA A 334 -8.95 12.21 -0.64
C ALA A 334 -7.48 11.75 -0.50
N LEU A 335 -7.16 11.30 0.71
CA LEU A 335 -5.99 10.49 1.02
C LEU A 335 -6.45 9.04 1.24
N LYS A 336 -6.01 8.37 2.33
CA LYS A 336 -6.56 7.06 2.66
C LYS A 336 -7.99 7.23 3.17
N MET A 337 -8.87 6.45 2.60
CA MET A 337 -10.22 6.22 3.12
C MET A 337 -10.24 4.89 3.86
N VAL A 338 -11.01 4.78 4.92
CA VAL A 338 -11.10 3.56 5.73
C VAL A 338 -12.57 3.19 5.94
N ILE A 339 -12.86 1.91 5.73
CA ILE A 339 -14.14 1.31 6.07
C ILE A 339 -14.04 0.77 7.49
N LYS A 340 -14.97 1.15 8.36
CA LYS A 340 -15.10 0.70 9.75
C LYS A 340 -16.29 -0.23 9.86
N PHE A 341 -16.07 -1.40 10.45
CA PHE A 341 -17.10 -2.43 10.69
C PHE A 341 -17.83 -2.24 12.00
#